data_b8d95f4b80caf6c17f6216c3c6afd980
#
_entry.id   b8d95f4b80caf6c17f6216c3c6afd980
#
_cell.length_a   1.000
_cell.length_b   1.000
_cell.length_c   1.000
_cell.angle_alpha   90.00
_cell.angle_beta   90.00
_cell.angle_gamma   90.00
#
_symmetry.space_group_name_H-M   'P 1'
#
loop_
_entity.id
_entity.type
_entity.pdbx_description
1 polymer ?
#
loop_
_entity_poly.entity_id
_entity_poly.type
_entity_poly.pdbx_seq_one_letter_code
_entity_poly.pdbx_strand_id
1 'polypeptide(L)'
;MNQNRIEKFNDLLGEEKVKVDEPMKRHTTFRIGGPADYFLLPSSEEELSGILKICKNEELPYFILGNGSNLLVSDEGYRGVIIQLYRNYGDITVKGNEIHATAGALLSQIAVAAKNASLTGFEFAGGIPGTLGGAVVMNAGAYGGEMKDVLKEVTVMTAAGEILVLPAEKLEMGYRTSLVKTKGYLVLSAVIVLEQGNQEAIKARMKELTEQRVSKQPLEFPSAGSTFKRPEGYFAGKLIMDAGLRGYQTGGAQVSEKHCGFVINKDNATAADVCRLLRDVQDKVKEQFGVTLEPEVKFLGKF
;
A
#
# COMPACT_ATOMS: atom_id res chain seq x y z
N MET A 1 17.75 -22.87 3.25
CA MET A 1 17.18 -22.31 2.00
C MET A 1 17.35 -23.33 0.89
N ASN A 2 16.44 -23.42 -0.09
CA ASN A 2 16.48 -24.45 -1.15
C ASN A 2 17.17 -23.87 -2.39
N GLN A 3 18.40 -24.32 -2.69
CA GLN A 3 19.24 -23.87 -3.80
C GLN A 3 18.54 -24.03 -5.18
N ASN A 4 17.85 -25.15 -5.39
CA ASN A 4 17.09 -25.42 -6.62
C ASN A 4 16.00 -24.34 -6.89
N ARG A 5 15.36 -23.81 -5.82
CA ARG A 5 14.36 -22.74 -5.96
C ARG A 5 15.02 -21.43 -6.39
N ILE A 6 16.18 -21.11 -5.84
CA ILE A 6 16.93 -19.89 -6.21
C ILE A 6 17.32 -19.98 -7.69
N GLU A 7 17.83 -21.12 -8.16
CA GLU A 7 18.17 -21.35 -9.56
C GLU A 7 16.97 -21.16 -10.48
N LYS A 8 15.80 -21.73 -10.15
CA LYS A 8 14.56 -21.52 -10.93
C LYS A 8 14.14 -20.05 -11.04
N PHE A 9 14.28 -19.27 -9.97
CA PHE A 9 13.99 -17.84 -10.01
C PHE A 9 15.06 -17.06 -10.79
N ASN A 10 16.33 -17.42 -10.64
CA ASN A 10 17.42 -16.80 -11.39
C ASN A 10 17.32 -17.08 -12.90
N ASP A 11 16.97 -18.31 -13.29
CA ASP A 11 16.74 -18.68 -14.70
C ASP A 11 15.59 -17.89 -15.33
N LEU A 12 14.56 -17.56 -14.54
CA LEU A 12 13.40 -16.81 -15.00
C LEU A 12 13.65 -15.30 -15.06
N LEU A 13 14.34 -14.74 -14.07
CA LEU A 13 14.40 -13.30 -13.84
C LEU A 13 15.78 -12.68 -14.08
N GLY A 14 16.85 -13.45 -13.96
CA GLY A 14 18.21 -12.96 -13.76
C GLY A 14 18.55 -12.75 -12.28
N GLU A 15 19.81 -12.97 -11.93
CA GLU A 15 20.30 -12.94 -10.54
C GLU A 15 20.05 -11.58 -9.84
N GLU A 16 20.13 -10.48 -10.60
CA GLU A 16 19.97 -9.11 -10.07
C GLU A 16 18.54 -8.81 -9.58
N LYS A 17 17.55 -9.58 -10.06
CA LYS A 17 16.13 -9.43 -9.68
C LYS A 17 15.70 -10.39 -8.56
N VAL A 18 16.59 -11.25 -8.09
CA VAL A 18 16.34 -12.26 -7.06
C VAL A 18 17.17 -11.95 -5.82
N LYS A 19 16.49 -11.65 -4.71
CA LYS A 19 17.16 -11.46 -3.43
C LYS A 19 16.69 -12.52 -2.44
N VAL A 20 17.59 -12.94 -1.59
CA VAL A 20 17.37 -14.01 -0.61
C VAL A 20 17.62 -13.45 0.78
N ASP A 21 16.83 -13.86 1.78
CA ASP A 21 16.87 -13.30 3.13
C ASP A 21 16.81 -11.77 3.19
N GLU A 22 16.02 -11.18 2.29
CA GLU A 22 15.97 -9.72 2.14
C GLU A 22 15.20 -9.07 3.29
N PRO A 23 15.82 -8.15 4.05
CA PRO A 23 15.18 -7.52 5.20
C PRO A 23 14.00 -6.63 4.78
N MET A 24 12.78 -7.01 5.17
CA MET A 24 11.55 -6.30 4.78
C MET A 24 11.45 -4.89 5.33
N LYS A 25 12.16 -4.55 6.40
CA LYS A 25 12.27 -3.18 6.91
C LYS A 25 12.80 -2.17 5.88
N ARG A 26 13.50 -2.62 4.82
CA ARG A 26 13.97 -1.79 3.70
C ARG A 26 12.89 -1.51 2.67
N HIS A 27 11.79 -2.28 2.69
CA HIS A 27 10.73 -2.29 1.69
C HIS A 27 9.36 -1.89 2.26
N THR A 28 9.32 -1.38 3.49
CA THR A 28 8.13 -0.83 4.13
C THR A 28 8.36 0.61 4.57
N THR A 29 7.34 1.47 4.48
CA THR A 29 7.41 2.83 4.99
C THR A 29 7.46 2.87 6.52
N PHE A 30 7.04 1.81 7.19
CA PHE A 30 7.14 1.66 8.65
C PHE A 30 8.58 1.34 9.10
N ARG A 31 9.43 0.86 8.17
CA ARG A 31 10.81 0.43 8.42
C ARG A 31 10.92 -0.63 9.52
N ILE A 32 9.93 -1.53 9.56
CA ILE A 32 9.85 -2.68 10.46
C ILE A 32 9.70 -3.95 9.62
N GLY A 33 10.31 -5.05 10.06
CA GLY A 33 10.16 -6.38 9.47
C GLY A 33 11.48 -7.14 9.31
N GLY A 34 11.44 -8.42 9.66
CA GLY A 34 12.50 -9.40 9.46
C GLY A 34 12.64 -9.78 7.98
N PRO A 35 13.46 -10.82 7.66
CA PRO A 35 13.78 -11.18 6.28
C PRO A 35 12.65 -11.95 5.60
N ALA A 36 12.49 -11.74 4.28
CA ALA A 36 11.72 -12.61 3.42
C ALA A 36 12.62 -13.69 2.81
N ASP A 37 12.13 -14.94 2.70
CA ASP A 37 12.92 -16.02 2.12
C ASP A 37 13.37 -15.69 0.70
N TYR A 38 12.43 -15.21 -0.14
CA TYR A 38 12.68 -14.78 -1.51
C TYR A 38 12.03 -13.43 -1.75
N PHE A 39 12.75 -12.52 -2.39
CA PHE A 39 12.27 -11.20 -2.76
C PHE A 39 12.57 -10.97 -4.25
N LEU A 40 11.51 -10.87 -5.06
CA LEU A 40 11.58 -10.90 -6.51
C LEU A 40 11.12 -9.58 -7.12
N LEU A 41 11.79 -9.13 -8.17
CA LEU A 41 11.59 -7.85 -8.85
C LEU A 41 11.21 -8.06 -10.33
N PRO A 42 10.03 -8.66 -10.65
CA PRO A 42 9.62 -8.85 -12.04
C PRO A 42 9.40 -7.52 -12.76
N SER A 43 9.63 -7.49 -14.07
CA SER A 43 9.43 -6.31 -14.93
C SER A 43 8.49 -6.56 -16.10
N SER A 44 7.93 -7.77 -16.23
CA SER A 44 6.97 -8.12 -17.28
C SER A 44 5.87 -9.07 -16.79
N GLU A 45 4.79 -9.19 -17.57
CA GLU A 45 3.69 -10.12 -17.29
C GLU A 45 4.13 -11.58 -17.41
N GLU A 46 5.06 -11.88 -18.33
CA GLU A 46 5.63 -13.20 -18.51
C GLU A 46 6.43 -13.62 -17.26
N GLU A 47 7.26 -12.72 -16.73
CA GLU A 47 8.01 -12.95 -15.49
C GLU A 47 7.06 -13.19 -14.31
N LEU A 48 6.01 -12.37 -14.17
CA LEU A 48 4.97 -12.54 -13.15
C LEU A 48 4.25 -13.90 -13.26
N SER A 49 3.81 -14.26 -14.46
CA SER A 49 3.18 -15.56 -14.72
C SER A 49 4.12 -16.72 -14.38
N GLY A 50 5.40 -16.59 -14.76
CA GLY A 50 6.43 -17.58 -14.43
C GLY A 50 6.63 -17.75 -12.92
N ILE A 51 6.72 -16.65 -12.18
CA ILE A 51 6.84 -16.67 -10.71
C ILE A 51 5.63 -17.39 -10.08
N LEU A 52 4.40 -17.02 -10.50
CA LEU A 52 3.19 -17.64 -9.95
C LEU A 52 3.13 -19.15 -10.23
N LYS A 53 3.59 -19.59 -11.42
CA LYS A 53 3.71 -21.03 -11.75
C LYS A 53 4.73 -21.73 -10.84
N ILE A 54 5.89 -21.13 -10.61
CA ILE A 54 6.90 -21.70 -9.68
C ILE A 54 6.31 -21.78 -8.28
N CYS A 55 5.70 -20.70 -7.77
CA CYS A 55 5.08 -20.68 -6.45
C CYS A 55 4.02 -21.77 -6.30
N LYS A 56 3.16 -21.96 -7.31
CA LYS A 56 2.14 -23.00 -7.32
C LYS A 56 2.74 -24.41 -7.31
N ASN A 57 3.73 -24.68 -8.16
CA ASN A 57 4.35 -26.00 -8.27
C ASN A 57 5.18 -26.40 -7.05
N GLU A 58 5.74 -25.42 -6.35
CA GLU A 58 6.58 -25.62 -5.16
C GLU A 58 5.80 -25.41 -3.85
N GLU A 59 4.48 -25.18 -3.93
CA GLU A 59 3.60 -24.87 -2.79
C GLU A 59 4.13 -23.70 -1.92
N LEU A 60 4.72 -22.69 -2.58
CA LEU A 60 5.28 -21.50 -1.90
C LEU A 60 4.21 -20.45 -1.71
N PRO A 61 3.96 -19.99 -0.48
CA PRO A 61 3.13 -18.82 -0.28
C PRO A 61 3.81 -17.59 -0.86
N TYR A 62 3.03 -16.68 -1.44
CA TYR A 62 3.55 -15.43 -1.96
C TYR A 62 2.71 -14.23 -1.51
N PHE A 63 3.33 -13.05 -1.58
CA PHE A 63 2.69 -11.79 -1.28
C PHE A 63 3.11 -10.74 -2.30
N ILE A 64 2.13 -10.01 -2.86
CA ILE A 64 2.36 -8.91 -3.81
C ILE A 64 2.59 -7.63 -3.03
N LEU A 65 3.74 -7.02 -3.24
CA LEU A 65 4.17 -5.82 -2.56
C LEU A 65 4.28 -4.65 -3.54
N GLY A 66 3.65 -3.53 -3.23
CA GLY A 66 3.94 -2.24 -3.86
C GLY A 66 5.02 -1.48 -3.09
N ASN A 67 4.70 -0.26 -2.63
CA ASN A 67 5.60 0.57 -1.81
C ASN A 67 5.64 0.20 -0.31
N GLY A 68 4.91 -0.83 0.14
CA GLY A 68 4.88 -1.25 1.54
C GLY A 68 4.33 -0.18 2.51
N SER A 69 3.48 0.72 2.04
CA SER A 69 3.01 1.89 2.80
C SER A 69 1.82 1.61 3.73
N ASN A 70 1.28 0.40 3.71
CA ASN A 70 0.21 -0.04 4.61
C ASN A 70 0.50 -1.43 5.18
N LEU A 71 1.77 -1.69 5.56
CA LEU A 71 2.25 -3.03 5.92
C LEU A 71 3.08 -3.00 7.20
N LEU A 72 2.76 -3.90 8.13
CA LEU A 72 3.59 -4.31 9.25
C LEU A 72 4.06 -5.74 9.00
N VAL A 73 5.37 -5.93 8.86
CA VAL A 73 5.97 -7.26 8.67
C VAL A 73 6.50 -7.77 10.01
N SER A 74 6.26 -9.03 10.31
CA SER A 74 6.74 -9.72 11.52
C SER A 74 8.26 -9.56 11.70
N ASP A 75 8.71 -9.54 12.93
CA ASP A 75 10.15 -9.55 13.27
C ASP A 75 10.84 -10.84 12.77
N GLU A 76 10.11 -11.97 12.72
CA GLU A 76 10.59 -13.22 12.09
C GLU A 76 10.62 -13.16 10.55
N GLY A 77 10.02 -12.12 9.96
CA GLY A 77 9.92 -11.92 8.52
C GLY A 77 8.80 -12.72 7.85
N TYR A 78 9.00 -13.12 6.59
CA TYR A 78 8.02 -13.83 5.78
C TYR A 78 8.60 -15.11 5.19
N ARG A 79 8.01 -16.25 5.52
CA ARG A 79 8.41 -17.57 4.98
C ARG A 79 7.69 -17.82 3.67
N GLY A 80 8.29 -17.35 2.57
CA GLY A 80 7.71 -17.42 1.23
C GLY A 80 8.31 -16.40 0.27
N VAL A 81 7.56 -16.05 -0.75
CA VAL A 81 7.98 -15.19 -1.87
C VAL A 81 7.32 -13.82 -1.77
N ILE A 82 8.12 -12.76 -1.69
CA ILE A 82 7.66 -11.39 -1.91
C ILE A 82 7.87 -11.04 -3.39
N ILE A 83 6.82 -10.60 -4.06
CA ILE A 83 6.84 -10.15 -5.45
C ILE A 83 6.61 -8.64 -5.43
N GLN A 84 7.66 -7.84 -5.65
CA GLN A 84 7.52 -6.40 -5.59
C GLN A 84 7.24 -5.81 -6.97
N LEU A 85 6.07 -5.15 -7.08
CA LEU A 85 5.69 -4.31 -8.21
C LEU A 85 5.86 -2.84 -7.81
N TYR A 86 6.97 -2.25 -8.23
CA TYR A 86 7.35 -0.89 -7.90
C TYR A 86 7.96 -0.22 -9.15
N ARG A 87 9.11 0.41 -9.04
CA ARG A 87 9.78 1.09 -10.16
C ARG A 87 10.11 0.18 -11.34
N ASN A 88 10.33 -1.09 -11.08
CA ASN A 88 10.56 -2.14 -12.07
C ASN A 88 9.32 -2.50 -12.90
N TYR A 89 8.13 -2.05 -12.47
CA TYR A 89 6.82 -2.29 -13.10
C TYR A 89 5.95 -1.03 -12.99
N GLY A 90 6.51 0.14 -13.36
CA GLY A 90 5.96 1.46 -13.03
C GLY A 90 5.79 2.40 -14.22
N ASP A 91 5.34 1.90 -15.39
CA ASP A 91 5.15 2.71 -16.59
C ASP A 91 3.90 3.58 -16.51
N ILE A 92 3.98 4.78 -17.07
CA ILE A 92 2.88 5.75 -17.15
C ILE A 92 2.84 6.35 -18.55
N THR A 93 1.69 6.28 -19.21
CA THR A 93 1.44 6.88 -20.52
C THR A 93 0.15 7.69 -20.50
N VAL A 94 0.18 8.92 -21.01
CA VAL A 94 -0.99 9.80 -21.14
C VAL A 94 -1.49 9.76 -22.58
N LYS A 95 -2.79 9.51 -22.78
CA LYS A 95 -3.46 9.48 -24.10
C LYS A 95 -4.76 10.28 -24.01
N GLY A 96 -4.72 11.53 -24.48
CA GLY A 96 -5.88 12.42 -24.35
C GLY A 96 -6.20 12.72 -22.89
N ASN A 97 -7.37 12.32 -22.44
CA ASN A 97 -7.81 12.44 -21.04
C ASN A 97 -7.63 11.13 -20.23
N GLU A 98 -6.98 10.13 -20.80
CA GLU A 98 -6.70 8.87 -20.14
C GLU A 98 -5.23 8.76 -19.70
N ILE A 99 -5.02 8.19 -18.53
CA ILE A 99 -3.70 7.80 -18.03
C ILE A 99 -3.69 6.28 -17.90
N HIS A 100 -2.84 5.64 -18.69
CA HIS A 100 -2.55 4.21 -18.63
C HIS A 100 -1.32 4.02 -17.75
N ALA A 101 -1.44 3.27 -16.66
CA ALA A 101 -0.32 3.03 -15.78
C ALA A 101 -0.27 1.56 -15.29
N THR A 102 0.94 1.04 -15.12
CA THR A 102 1.15 -0.31 -14.58
C THR A 102 1.14 -0.27 -13.04
N ALA A 103 0.93 -1.42 -12.42
CA ALA A 103 0.62 -1.55 -11.00
C ALA A 103 1.69 -0.97 -10.05
N GLY A 104 2.95 -0.93 -10.48
CA GLY A 104 4.07 -0.39 -9.70
C GLY A 104 4.23 1.13 -9.79
N ALA A 105 3.49 1.81 -10.67
CA ALA A 105 3.55 3.27 -10.80
C ALA A 105 3.12 3.95 -9.49
N LEU A 106 3.94 4.90 -9.02
CA LEU A 106 3.60 5.68 -7.83
C LEU A 106 2.44 6.64 -8.10
N LEU A 107 1.50 6.74 -7.17
CA LEU A 107 0.38 7.69 -7.28
C LEU A 107 0.86 9.14 -7.43
N SER A 108 1.96 9.50 -6.76
CA SER A 108 2.58 10.82 -6.92
C SER A 108 3.11 11.08 -8.33
N GLN A 109 3.67 10.05 -9.00
CA GLN A 109 4.13 10.18 -10.39
C GLN A 109 2.95 10.28 -11.36
N ILE A 110 1.88 9.51 -11.14
CA ILE A 110 0.63 9.62 -11.91
C ILE A 110 0.03 11.04 -11.76
N ALA A 111 -0.02 11.58 -10.54
CA ALA A 111 -0.52 12.93 -10.28
C ALA A 111 0.33 14.01 -10.98
N VAL A 112 1.65 13.83 -11.04
CA VAL A 112 2.55 14.73 -11.80
C VAL A 112 2.30 14.61 -13.31
N ALA A 113 2.09 13.40 -13.84
CA ALA A 113 1.77 13.18 -15.24
C ALA A 113 0.42 13.83 -15.60
N ALA A 114 -0.61 13.66 -14.77
CA ALA A 114 -1.91 14.33 -14.91
C ALA A 114 -1.77 15.85 -14.95
N LYS A 115 -1.09 16.45 -13.96
CA LYS A 115 -0.82 17.89 -13.91
C LYS A 115 -0.12 18.39 -15.17
N ASN A 116 0.92 17.69 -15.65
CA ASN A 116 1.68 18.09 -16.83
C ASN A 116 0.84 18.04 -18.12
N ALA A 117 -0.18 17.17 -18.17
CA ALA A 117 -1.16 17.07 -19.26
C ALA A 117 -2.40 17.98 -19.05
N SER A 118 -2.41 18.82 -18.02
CA SER A 118 -3.56 19.66 -17.66
C SER A 118 -4.84 18.86 -17.38
N LEU A 119 -4.69 17.67 -16.76
CA LEU A 119 -5.79 16.81 -16.36
C LEU A 119 -6.05 16.97 -14.85
N THR A 120 -7.30 17.34 -14.51
CA THR A 120 -7.78 17.51 -13.13
C THR A 120 -8.57 16.29 -12.66
N GLY A 121 -8.66 16.10 -11.33
CA GLY A 121 -9.41 15.00 -10.69
C GLY A 121 -8.54 13.98 -9.98
N PHE A 122 -7.21 14.05 -10.14
CA PHE A 122 -6.26 13.11 -9.48
C PHE A 122 -5.39 13.76 -8.38
N GLU A 123 -5.64 15.04 -8.06
CA GLU A 123 -4.84 15.80 -7.09
C GLU A 123 -4.85 15.18 -5.69
N PHE A 124 -5.97 14.53 -5.30
CA PHE A 124 -6.14 13.86 -4.01
C PHE A 124 -5.12 12.75 -3.77
N ALA A 125 -4.68 12.10 -4.86
CA ALA A 125 -3.81 10.93 -4.80
C ALA A 125 -2.32 11.30 -4.72
N GLY A 126 -1.95 12.52 -5.08
CA GLY A 126 -0.54 12.95 -5.19
C GLY A 126 0.27 12.83 -3.91
N GLY A 127 -0.39 12.89 -2.75
CA GLY A 127 0.24 12.72 -1.44
C GLY A 127 0.19 11.29 -0.87
N ILE A 128 -0.53 10.35 -1.47
CA ILE A 128 -0.64 8.98 -0.97
C ILE A 128 0.66 8.22 -1.32
N PRO A 129 1.39 7.64 -0.34
CA PRO A 129 2.68 7.00 -0.57
C PRO A 129 2.53 5.56 -1.10
N GLY A 130 1.58 5.32 -2.01
CA GLY A 130 1.25 4.00 -2.56
C GLY A 130 1.58 3.87 -4.04
N THR A 131 1.55 2.63 -4.53
CA THR A 131 1.54 2.32 -5.96
C THR A 131 0.10 2.16 -6.45
N LEU A 132 -0.10 2.26 -7.77
CA LEU A 132 -1.41 2.10 -8.40
C LEU A 132 -2.07 0.77 -8.01
N GLY A 133 -1.34 -0.36 -8.09
CA GLY A 133 -1.88 -1.68 -7.72
C GLY A 133 -2.40 -1.72 -6.29
N GLY A 134 -1.61 -1.22 -5.33
CA GLY A 134 -2.05 -1.12 -3.93
C GLY A 134 -3.24 -0.18 -3.73
N ALA A 135 -3.29 0.92 -4.49
CA ALA A 135 -4.40 1.87 -4.45
C ALA A 135 -5.71 1.27 -4.98
N VAL A 136 -5.66 0.52 -6.08
CA VAL A 136 -6.81 -0.23 -6.63
C VAL A 136 -7.33 -1.25 -5.63
N VAL A 137 -6.44 -2.09 -5.07
CA VAL A 137 -6.79 -3.11 -4.07
C VAL A 137 -7.54 -2.53 -2.89
N MET A 138 -7.14 -1.33 -2.42
CA MET A 138 -7.68 -0.70 -1.21
C MET A 138 -8.73 0.38 -1.50
N ASN A 139 -9.09 0.65 -2.77
CA ASN A 139 -9.84 1.85 -3.13
C ASN A 139 -9.26 3.06 -2.37
N ALA A 140 -7.98 3.32 -2.55
CA ALA A 140 -7.29 4.35 -1.80
C ALA A 140 -7.92 5.72 -2.04
N GLY A 141 -8.06 6.50 -0.97
CA GLY A 141 -8.64 7.83 -1.04
C GLY A 141 -8.10 8.77 0.02
N ALA A 142 -8.16 10.04 -0.28
CA ALA A 142 -7.78 11.14 0.61
C ALA A 142 -8.51 12.43 0.18
N TYR A 143 -8.76 13.33 1.12
CA TYR A 143 -9.29 14.66 0.84
C TYR A 143 -10.58 14.70 0.01
N GLY A 144 -11.43 13.67 0.16
CA GLY A 144 -12.73 13.57 -0.52
C GLY A 144 -12.72 12.87 -1.87
N GLY A 145 -11.56 12.51 -2.45
CA GLY A 145 -11.44 11.71 -3.66
C GLY A 145 -11.03 10.27 -3.35
N GLU A 146 -11.44 9.33 -4.18
CA GLU A 146 -11.12 7.91 -4.10
C GLU A 146 -10.78 7.35 -5.48
N MET A 147 -10.06 6.22 -5.53
CA MET A 147 -9.70 5.59 -6.81
C MET A 147 -10.92 5.24 -7.67
N LYS A 148 -12.03 4.80 -7.07
CA LYS A 148 -13.28 4.49 -7.79
C LYS A 148 -13.83 5.67 -8.60
N ASP A 149 -13.53 6.90 -8.21
CA ASP A 149 -14.07 8.12 -8.84
C ASP A 149 -13.41 8.42 -10.18
N VAL A 150 -12.24 7.81 -10.45
CA VAL A 150 -11.37 8.11 -11.60
C VAL A 150 -10.98 6.89 -12.43
N LEU A 151 -11.20 5.67 -11.92
CA LEU A 151 -10.88 4.44 -12.65
C LEU A 151 -11.90 4.18 -13.77
N LYS A 152 -11.40 3.83 -14.96
CA LYS A 152 -12.18 3.30 -16.08
C LYS A 152 -12.20 1.79 -16.07
N GLU A 153 -11.02 1.18 -16.00
CA GLU A 153 -10.83 -0.26 -16.02
C GLU A 153 -9.52 -0.67 -15.36
N VAL A 154 -9.44 -1.92 -14.95
CA VAL A 154 -8.25 -2.52 -14.34
C VAL A 154 -7.95 -3.85 -15.00
N THR A 155 -6.72 -4.05 -15.45
CA THR A 155 -6.22 -5.34 -15.92
C THR A 155 -5.65 -6.09 -14.71
N VAL A 156 -6.11 -7.32 -14.51
CA VAL A 156 -5.69 -8.17 -13.40
C VAL A 156 -5.25 -9.54 -13.89
N MET A 157 -4.40 -10.21 -13.11
CA MET A 157 -4.07 -11.62 -13.27
C MET A 157 -4.70 -12.43 -12.14
N THR A 158 -5.39 -13.50 -12.46
CA THR A 158 -5.96 -14.44 -11.48
C THR A 158 -4.88 -15.36 -10.92
N ALA A 159 -5.16 -16.08 -9.83
CA ALA A 159 -4.26 -17.10 -9.30
C ALA A 159 -3.99 -18.28 -10.30
N ALA A 160 -4.83 -18.44 -11.30
CA ALA A 160 -4.63 -19.41 -12.39
C ALA A 160 -3.71 -18.86 -13.50
N GLY A 161 -3.33 -17.58 -13.45
CA GLY A 161 -2.54 -16.90 -14.49
C GLY A 161 -3.37 -16.36 -15.66
N GLU A 162 -4.71 -16.34 -15.54
CA GLU A 162 -5.61 -15.77 -16.53
C GLU A 162 -5.60 -14.24 -16.40
N ILE A 163 -5.52 -13.53 -17.52
CA ILE A 163 -5.58 -12.06 -17.57
C ILE A 163 -7.01 -11.63 -17.87
N LEU A 164 -7.56 -10.77 -17.04
CA LEU A 164 -8.90 -10.21 -17.15
C LEU A 164 -8.85 -8.69 -17.16
N VAL A 165 -9.65 -8.06 -18.02
CA VAL A 165 -9.92 -6.63 -18.00
C VAL A 165 -11.27 -6.39 -17.33
N LEU A 166 -11.27 -5.70 -16.19
CA LEU A 166 -12.45 -5.47 -15.38
C LEU A 166 -12.81 -3.97 -15.44
N PRO A 167 -13.98 -3.60 -15.98
CA PRO A 167 -14.44 -2.22 -15.93
C PRO A 167 -14.75 -1.79 -14.48
N ALA A 168 -14.63 -0.49 -14.22
CA ALA A 168 -14.69 0.06 -12.85
C ALA A 168 -15.96 -0.33 -12.08
N GLU A 169 -17.10 -0.39 -12.74
CA GLU A 169 -18.39 -0.77 -12.15
C GLU A 169 -18.42 -2.23 -11.63
N LYS A 170 -17.55 -3.10 -12.13
CA LYS A 170 -17.42 -4.49 -11.67
C LYS A 170 -16.42 -4.67 -10.52
N LEU A 171 -15.72 -3.62 -10.14
CA LEU A 171 -14.67 -3.70 -9.11
C LEU A 171 -15.23 -3.70 -7.67
N GLU A 172 -16.53 -3.49 -7.47
CA GLU A 172 -17.19 -3.49 -6.14
C GLU A 172 -16.42 -2.67 -5.11
N MET A 173 -15.98 -1.47 -5.53
CA MET A 173 -15.10 -0.64 -4.71
C MET A 173 -15.85 0.05 -3.58
N GLY A 174 -15.42 -0.22 -2.35
CA GLY A 174 -15.93 0.38 -1.13
C GLY A 174 -14.81 0.90 -0.22
N TYR A 175 -15.15 1.29 1.00
CA TYR A 175 -14.17 1.77 1.97
C TYR A 175 -13.12 0.69 2.29
N ARG A 176 -11.89 0.91 1.83
CA ARG A 176 -10.73 -0.01 1.99
C ARG A 176 -10.96 -1.43 1.45
N THR A 177 -11.78 -1.54 0.39
CA THR A 177 -12.07 -2.83 -0.26
C THR A 177 -12.32 -2.68 -1.75
N SER A 178 -12.13 -3.80 -2.48
CA SER A 178 -12.45 -3.96 -3.90
C SER A 178 -12.63 -5.44 -4.23
N LEU A 179 -13.24 -5.76 -5.37
CA LEU A 179 -13.31 -7.13 -5.91
C LEU A 179 -11.90 -7.74 -6.05
N VAL A 180 -10.93 -6.95 -6.48
CA VAL A 180 -9.53 -7.38 -6.62
C VAL A 180 -8.99 -7.93 -5.31
N LYS A 181 -9.26 -7.24 -4.18
CA LYS A 181 -8.88 -7.69 -2.84
C LYS A 181 -9.60 -8.97 -2.42
N THR A 182 -10.91 -9.05 -2.63
CA THR A 182 -11.72 -10.19 -2.18
C THR A 182 -11.46 -11.46 -2.97
N LYS A 183 -11.12 -11.33 -4.26
CA LYS A 183 -10.75 -12.46 -5.14
C LYS A 183 -9.26 -12.81 -5.10
N GLY A 184 -8.43 -11.99 -4.45
CA GLY A 184 -6.99 -12.19 -4.43
C GLY A 184 -6.33 -12.03 -5.81
N TYR A 185 -6.90 -11.19 -6.68
CA TYR A 185 -6.32 -10.92 -7.98
C TYR A 185 -5.08 -10.04 -7.87
N LEU A 186 -4.15 -10.19 -8.80
CA LEU A 186 -2.97 -9.36 -8.95
C LEU A 186 -3.26 -8.25 -9.97
N VAL A 187 -3.16 -7.00 -9.57
CA VAL A 187 -3.28 -5.86 -10.50
C VAL A 187 -2.05 -5.80 -11.39
N LEU A 188 -2.26 -5.76 -12.70
CA LEU A 188 -1.21 -5.55 -13.71
C LEU A 188 -1.13 -4.07 -14.12
N SER A 189 -2.27 -3.48 -14.48
CA SER A 189 -2.38 -2.09 -14.91
C SER A 189 -3.78 -1.54 -14.67
N ALA A 190 -3.94 -0.23 -14.81
CA ALA A 190 -5.25 0.40 -14.83
C ALA A 190 -5.28 1.59 -15.78
N VAL A 191 -6.48 1.92 -16.25
CA VAL A 191 -6.80 3.12 -17.01
C VAL A 191 -7.57 4.08 -16.11
N ILE A 192 -7.05 5.29 -15.96
CA ILE A 192 -7.63 6.39 -15.19
C ILE A 192 -8.16 7.41 -16.19
N VAL A 193 -9.40 7.88 -16.03
CA VAL A 193 -10.01 8.93 -16.86
C VAL A 193 -10.15 10.19 -16.02
N LEU A 194 -9.65 11.30 -16.55
CA LEU A 194 -9.65 12.60 -15.92
C LEU A 194 -10.27 13.65 -16.84
N GLU A 195 -10.50 14.84 -16.32
CA GLU A 195 -11.06 15.95 -17.08
C GLU A 195 -9.97 16.96 -17.46
N GLN A 196 -10.17 17.68 -18.58
CA GLN A 196 -9.31 18.82 -18.91
C GLN A 196 -9.52 19.96 -17.89
N GLY A 197 -8.42 20.50 -17.38
CA GLY A 197 -8.44 21.53 -16.37
C GLY A 197 -7.40 22.64 -16.61
N ASN A 198 -7.43 23.65 -15.76
CA ASN A 198 -6.42 24.69 -15.75
C ASN A 198 -5.19 24.21 -14.98
N GLN A 199 -4.03 24.17 -15.63
CA GLN A 199 -2.77 23.64 -15.06
C GLN A 199 -2.34 24.36 -13.77
N GLU A 200 -2.50 25.69 -13.71
CA GLU A 200 -2.14 26.48 -12.53
C GLU A 200 -3.09 26.18 -11.35
N ALA A 201 -4.39 25.96 -11.63
CA ALA A 201 -5.36 25.56 -10.61
C ALA A 201 -5.04 24.16 -10.07
N ILE A 202 -4.71 23.19 -10.94
CA ILE A 202 -4.28 21.83 -10.56
C ILE A 202 -3.03 21.90 -9.66
N LYS A 203 -2.02 22.68 -10.07
CA LYS A 203 -0.79 22.88 -9.32
C LYS A 203 -1.06 23.52 -7.94
N ALA A 204 -1.91 24.54 -7.90
CA ALA A 204 -2.31 25.20 -6.66
C ALA A 204 -3.02 24.21 -5.71
N ARG A 205 -3.93 23.38 -6.24
CA ARG A 205 -4.64 22.36 -5.46
C ARG A 205 -3.70 21.29 -4.92
N MET A 206 -2.77 20.77 -5.73
CA MET A 206 -1.77 19.81 -5.29
C MET A 206 -0.87 20.37 -4.18
N LYS A 207 -0.49 21.66 -4.30
CA LYS A 207 0.29 22.36 -3.28
C LYS A 207 -0.48 22.47 -1.96
N GLU A 208 -1.73 22.92 -2.02
CA GLU A 208 -2.63 23.02 -0.86
C GLU A 208 -2.75 21.67 -0.13
N LEU A 209 -3.02 20.59 -0.86
CA LEU A 209 -3.15 19.25 -0.29
C LEU A 209 -1.84 18.76 0.34
N THR A 210 -0.70 19.10 -0.26
CA THR A 210 0.62 18.79 0.28
C THR A 210 0.86 19.54 1.59
N GLU A 211 0.55 20.83 1.66
CA GLU A 211 0.68 21.66 2.86
C GLU A 211 -0.23 21.14 4.00
N GLN A 212 -1.48 20.79 3.68
CA GLN A 212 -2.40 20.17 4.63
C GLN A 212 -1.84 18.83 5.18
N ARG A 213 -1.22 18.02 4.31
CA ARG A 213 -0.62 16.76 4.72
C ARG A 213 0.58 16.99 5.64
N VAL A 214 1.52 17.85 5.24
CA VAL A 214 2.71 18.18 6.03
C VAL A 214 2.33 18.76 7.39
N SER A 215 1.31 19.61 7.46
CA SER A 215 0.87 20.21 8.72
C SER A 215 0.20 19.21 9.67
N LYS A 216 -0.51 18.20 9.14
CA LYS A 216 -1.36 17.29 9.94
C LYS A 216 -0.75 15.91 10.21
N GLN A 217 0.14 15.40 9.34
CA GLN A 217 0.67 14.03 9.45
C GLN A 217 2.13 14.01 9.93
N PRO A 218 2.54 12.98 10.69
CA PRO A 218 3.91 12.83 11.22
C PRO A 218 4.87 12.29 10.16
N LEU A 219 5.08 13.05 9.07
CA LEU A 219 5.88 12.61 7.92
C LEU A 219 7.38 12.49 8.22
N GLU A 220 7.83 13.07 9.31
CA GLU A 220 9.20 13.00 9.84
C GLU A 220 9.54 11.62 10.42
N PHE A 221 8.54 10.81 10.74
CA PHE A 221 8.73 9.46 11.29
C PHE A 221 8.23 8.36 10.33
N PRO A 222 8.90 7.20 10.32
CA PRO A 222 8.40 6.03 9.61
C PRO A 222 7.03 5.58 10.17
N SER A 223 6.08 5.27 9.29
CA SER A 223 4.75 4.77 9.66
C SER A 223 4.11 4.01 8.50
N ALA A 224 3.00 3.33 8.75
CA ALA A 224 2.16 2.67 7.74
C ALA A 224 0.87 3.47 7.47
N GLY A 225 0.90 4.81 7.60
CA GLY A 225 -0.28 5.64 7.43
C GLY A 225 -1.23 5.60 8.63
N SER A 226 -2.53 5.80 8.38
CA SER A 226 -3.56 5.65 9.41
C SER A 226 -3.62 4.21 9.90
N THR A 227 -3.47 4.03 11.20
CA THR A 227 -3.28 2.70 11.79
C THR A 227 -4.59 1.93 11.93
N PHE A 228 -5.70 2.65 12.21
CA PHE A 228 -7.02 2.06 12.39
C PHE A 228 -7.99 2.59 11.35
N LYS A 229 -8.93 1.74 10.94
CA LYS A 229 -10.07 2.12 10.12
C LYS A 229 -10.92 3.15 10.88
N ARG A 230 -11.65 3.95 10.13
CA ARG A 230 -12.63 4.87 10.70
C ARG A 230 -13.83 4.07 11.22
N PRO A 231 -14.13 4.09 12.53
CA PRO A 231 -15.33 3.47 13.06
C PRO A 231 -16.59 4.24 12.63
N GLU A 232 -17.71 3.56 12.52
CA GLU A 232 -18.99 4.19 12.19
C GLU A 232 -19.36 5.28 13.24
N GLY A 233 -19.68 6.46 12.74
CA GLY A 233 -20.01 7.61 13.60
C GLY A 233 -18.84 8.29 14.30
N TYR A 234 -17.59 7.77 14.18
CA TYR A 234 -16.44 8.27 14.93
C TYR A 234 -15.21 8.50 14.03
N PHE A 235 -14.19 9.12 14.62
CA PHE A 235 -12.84 9.23 14.05
C PHE A 235 -11.86 8.52 14.98
N ALA A 236 -11.15 7.50 14.49
CA ALA A 236 -10.21 6.71 15.30
C ALA A 236 -9.18 7.59 16.01
N GLY A 237 -8.54 8.53 15.28
CA GLY A 237 -7.57 9.44 15.87
C GLY A 237 -8.12 10.33 17.00
N LYS A 238 -9.40 10.72 16.91
CA LYS A 238 -10.05 11.50 18.00
C LYS A 238 -10.30 10.63 19.22
N LEU A 239 -10.84 9.42 19.05
CA LEU A 239 -11.04 8.47 20.16
C LEU A 239 -9.72 8.17 20.89
N ILE A 240 -8.64 7.92 20.15
CA ILE A 240 -7.31 7.66 20.72
C ILE A 240 -6.79 8.89 21.50
N MET A 241 -7.01 10.09 20.97
CA MET A 241 -6.64 11.33 21.64
C MET A 241 -7.44 11.53 22.93
N ASP A 242 -8.77 11.35 22.85
CA ASP A 242 -9.69 11.53 23.99
C ASP A 242 -9.46 10.45 25.07
N ALA A 243 -8.95 9.27 24.70
CA ALA A 243 -8.50 8.23 25.62
C ALA A 243 -7.20 8.58 26.36
N GLY A 244 -6.60 9.76 26.08
CA GLY A 244 -5.35 10.20 26.72
C GLY A 244 -4.11 9.49 26.17
N LEU A 245 -4.17 8.90 24.97
CA LEU A 245 -3.09 8.10 24.40
C LEU A 245 -2.18 8.86 23.43
N ARG A 246 -2.29 10.19 23.33
CA ARG A 246 -1.35 11.01 22.57
C ARG A 246 0.08 10.82 23.11
N GLY A 247 1.02 10.42 22.26
CA GLY A 247 2.41 10.17 22.65
C GLY A 247 2.62 8.88 23.45
N TYR A 248 1.57 8.04 23.66
CA TYR A 248 1.72 6.76 24.33
C TYR A 248 2.70 5.87 23.56
N GLN A 249 3.67 5.30 24.29
CA GLN A 249 4.80 4.57 23.71
C GLN A 249 4.93 3.18 24.32
N THR A 250 5.22 2.19 23.47
CA THR A 250 5.56 0.82 23.86
C THR A 250 6.81 0.39 23.09
N GLY A 251 7.89 0.12 23.79
CA GLY A 251 9.19 -0.10 23.16
C GLY A 251 9.55 1.07 22.25
N GLY A 252 9.87 0.80 20.98
CA GLY A 252 10.17 1.81 19.98
C GLY A 252 8.96 2.40 19.25
N ALA A 253 7.75 1.84 19.45
CA ALA A 253 6.52 2.28 18.78
C ALA A 253 5.78 3.35 19.60
N GLN A 254 5.26 4.40 18.95
CA GLN A 254 4.57 5.50 19.64
C GLN A 254 3.30 5.91 18.86
N VAL A 255 2.21 6.23 19.60
CA VAL A 255 1.08 7.00 19.05
C VAL A 255 1.58 8.42 18.76
N SER A 256 1.47 8.86 17.52
CA SER A 256 2.01 10.16 17.12
C SER A 256 1.40 11.31 17.93
N GLU A 257 2.25 12.19 18.43
CA GLU A 257 1.81 13.42 19.10
C GLU A 257 1.12 14.40 18.15
N LYS A 258 1.48 14.36 16.85
CA LYS A 258 0.93 15.24 15.83
C LYS A 258 -0.44 14.77 15.32
N HIS A 259 -0.63 13.45 15.19
CA HIS A 259 -1.89 12.85 14.71
C HIS A 259 -2.11 11.48 15.35
N CYS A 260 -2.99 11.40 16.35
CA CYS A 260 -3.20 10.18 17.14
C CYS A 260 -3.74 8.97 16.33
N GLY A 261 -4.19 9.16 15.11
CA GLY A 261 -4.54 8.05 14.19
C GLY A 261 -3.34 7.33 13.57
N PHE A 262 -2.11 7.82 13.82
CA PHE A 262 -0.87 7.24 13.33
C PHE A 262 -0.08 6.63 14.47
N VAL A 263 0.40 5.41 14.26
CA VAL A 263 1.49 4.81 15.03
C VAL A 263 2.77 4.99 14.23
N ILE A 264 3.80 5.50 14.89
CA ILE A 264 5.11 5.80 14.30
C ILE A 264 6.19 4.87 14.87
N ASN A 265 7.17 4.56 14.06
CA ASN A 265 8.43 3.97 14.52
C ASN A 265 9.31 5.12 15.02
N LYS A 266 9.23 5.35 16.33
CA LYS A 266 9.91 6.47 16.99
C LYS A 266 11.37 6.15 17.25
N ASP A 267 11.65 4.93 17.70
CA ASP A 267 12.97 4.50 18.15
C ASP A 267 13.21 3.03 17.87
N ASN A 268 13.49 2.68 16.59
CA ASN A 268 13.78 1.32 16.15
C ASN A 268 12.78 0.27 16.64
N ALA A 269 11.48 0.59 16.50
CA ALA A 269 10.39 -0.28 16.93
C ALA A 269 10.47 -1.66 16.26
N THR A 270 10.13 -2.67 17.04
CA THR A 270 9.87 -4.03 16.55
C THR A 270 8.40 -4.20 16.15
N ALA A 271 8.08 -5.23 15.37
CA ALA A 271 6.69 -5.58 15.07
C ALA A 271 5.93 -5.97 16.36
N ALA A 272 6.61 -6.61 17.30
CA ALA A 272 6.07 -6.94 18.62
C ALA A 272 5.69 -5.68 19.43
N ASP A 273 6.51 -4.62 19.39
CA ASP A 273 6.20 -3.33 20.04
C ASP A 273 4.93 -2.72 19.47
N VAL A 274 4.83 -2.67 18.12
CA VAL A 274 3.63 -2.16 17.45
C VAL A 274 2.40 -2.97 17.84
N CYS A 275 2.47 -4.30 17.78
CA CYS A 275 1.34 -5.17 18.14
C CYS A 275 0.87 -4.96 19.59
N ARG A 276 1.81 -4.76 20.53
CA ARG A 276 1.48 -4.47 21.93
C ARG A 276 0.77 -3.13 22.04
N LEU A 277 1.35 -2.08 21.42
CA LEU A 277 0.78 -0.74 21.42
C LEU A 277 -0.63 -0.73 20.80
N LEU A 278 -0.87 -1.48 19.70
CA LEU A 278 -2.19 -1.55 19.07
C LEU A 278 -3.22 -2.17 20.01
N ARG A 279 -2.87 -3.24 20.73
CA ARG A 279 -3.74 -3.88 21.74
C ARG A 279 -4.07 -2.91 22.87
N ASP A 280 -3.05 -2.25 23.44
CA ASP A 280 -3.26 -1.27 24.53
C ASP A 280 -4.21 -0.15 24.09
N VAL A 281 -4.07 0.34 22.84
CA VAL A 281 -4.95 1.37 22.27
C VAL A 281 -6.37 0.85 22.09
N GLN A 282 -6.53 -0.36 21.54
CA GLN A 282 -7.83 -0.98 21.33
C GLN A 282 -8.57 -1.19 22.67
N ASP A 283 -7.88 -1.73 23.67
CA ASP A 283 -8.46 -2.02 24.98
C ASP A 283 -8.89 -0.73 25.68
N LYS A 284 -8.04 0.30 25.69
CA LYS A 284 -8.33 1.59 26.32
C LYS A 284 -9.50 2.33 25.66
N VAL A 285 -9.55 2.35 24.33
CA VAL A 285 -10.65 2.99 23.60
C VAL A 285 -11.95 2.21 23.81
N LYS A 286 -11.92 0.88 23.81
CA LYS A 286 -13.09 0.04 24.09
C LYS A 286 -13.60 0.23 25.51
N GLU A 287 -12.71 0.28 26.51
CA GLU A 287 -13.07 0.51 27.92
C GLU A 287 -13.77 1.86 28.11
N GLN A 288 -13.24 2.94 27.51
CA GLN A 288 -13.76 4.28 27.74
C GLN A 288 -14.98 4.65 26.90
N PHE A 289 -15.03 4.16 25.65
CA PHE A 289 -16.05 4.59 24.68
C PHE A 289 -16.94 3.47 24.16
N GLY A 290 -16.67 2.20 24.50
CA GLY A 290 -17.40 1.04 23.99
C GLY A 290 -17.14 0.75 22.51
N VAL A 291 -16.20 1.48 21.86
CA VAL A 291 -15.90 1.36 20.43
C VAL A 291 -14.72 0.43 20.20
N THR A 292 -14.88 -0.58 19.35
CA THR A 292 -13.80 -1.47 18.93
C THR A 292 -13.09 -0.88 17.72
N LEU A 293 -11.79 -0.59 17.85
CA LEU A 293 -10.95 -0.14 16.73
C LEU A 293 -10.46 -1.34 15.92
N GLU A 294 -10.62 -1.28 14.59
CA GLU A 294 -10.13 -2.30 13.66
C GLU A 294 -8.85 -1.79 12.97
N PRO A 295 -7.73 -2.53 13.00
CA PRO A 295 -6.52 -2.14 12.29
C PRO A 295 -6.75 -2.01 10.78
N GLU A 296 -6.27 -0.92 10.17
CA GLU A 296 -6.19 -0.75 8.71
C GLU A 296 -4.89 -1.33 8.15
N VAL A 297 -3.82 -1.24 8.92
CA VAL A 297 -2.50 -1.79 8.58
C VAL A 297 -2.59 -3.30 8.39
N LYS A 298 -1.96 -3.79 7.33
CA LYS A 298 -1.90 -5.23 7.02
C LYS A 298 -0.73 -5.88 7.76
N PHE A 299 -0.98 -7.06 8.32
CA PHE A 299 0.02 -7.87 8.99
C PHE A 299 0.54 -8.93 8.03
N LEU A 300 1.86 -9.08 7.93
CA LEU A 300 2.52 -10.07 7.08
C LEU A 300 3.56 -10.85 7.87
N GLY A 301 3.47 -12.17 7.82
CA GLY A 301 4.29 -13.10 8.59
C GLY A 301 3.55 -13.66 9.79
N LYS A 302 4.28 -14.24 10.73
CA LYS A 302 3.74 -14.84 11.96
C LYS A 302 3.81 -13.84 13.10
N PHE A 303 2.66 -13.58 13.77
CA PHE A 303 2.52 -12.66 14.90
C PHE A 303 2.05 -13.36 16.16
#